data_e136bcc5691ce742ba77c10a6dbb3adc
#
_entry.id   e136bcc5691ce742ba77c10a6dbb3adc
#
_cell.length_a   1.000
_cell.length_b   1.000
_cell.length_c   1.000
_cell.angle_alpha   90.00
_cell.angle_beta   90.00
_cell.angle_gamma   90.00
#
_symmetry.space_group_name_H-M   'P 1'
#
loop_
_entity.id
_entity.type
_entity.pdbx_description
1 polymer ?
#
loop_
_entity_poly.entity_id
_entity_poly.type
_entity_poly.pdbx_seq_one_letter_code
_entity_poly.pdbx_strand_id
1 'polypeptide(L)'
;MTNSDDLSHKRPVSLQRFYYGATYYPEHWGPTEREDDAARMAEAGFNCVRMAEFAWDYLEPEEGHYRFDLFDKTIERLGEKGIKTILGTPTATPPRWLTAAHPEVLRMDADGVRMQHGSRQHACPSSDVFRLASRKITRAMADHFAASPHVIGWQTDNELNCHFSECHCPNCQAAFREYLKAKYRDDIDLLNRVWGNSFWALTYDDFSQIPTPKDGKPAHANPAQLLDYYRFISWNVARFQREQVVILREVNPDWFVTHNGTFSHIDYRGPFGKDLDFLSYDVYPFFDYDPDHRPLSQAFNLDHARAWSGNFMVPEQQSGSGGQGDYLHDNPEPDEVRRMA
;
A
#
# COMPACT_ATOMS: atom_id res chain seq x y z
N MET A 1 -25.18 3.43 -4.71
CA MET A 1 -24.00 2.91 -4.03
C MET A 1 -24.51 1.97 -2.96
N THR A 2 -24.44 0.68 -3.22
CA THR A 2 -24.81 -0.36 -2.27
C THR A 2 -23.90 -0.28 -1.06
N ASN A 3 -24.45 -0.48 0.13
CA ASN A 3 -23.70 -0.62 1.39
C ASN A 3 -22.49 -1.52 1.14
N SER A 4 -21.30 -0.94 1.19
CA SER A 4 -20.09 -1.75 1.24
C SER A 4 -20.10 -2.41 2.61
N ASP A 5 -20.25 -3.72 2.63
CA ASP A 5 -20.07 -4.48 3.85
C ASP A 5 -18.67 -4.13 4.42
N ASP A 6 -18.66 -3.74 5.67
CA ASP A 6 -17.45 -3.49 6.44
C ASP A 6 -16.68 -4.80 6.53
N LEU A 7 -15.47 -4.84 5.97
CA LEU A 7 -14.61 -6.03 5.98
C LEU A 7 -13.68 -6.07 7.20
N SER A 8 -13.67 -5.04 8.03
CA SER A 8 -12.87 -5.01 9.25
C SER A 8 -13.39 -6.01 10.29
N HIS A 9 -12.49 -6.56 11.07
CA HIS A 9 -12.82 -7.38 12.22
C HIS A 9 -12.40 -6.68 13.51
N LYS A 10 -13.32 -6.56 14.44
CA LYS A 10 -13.00 -6.01 15.76
C LYS A 10 -12.13 -7.00 16.53
N ARG A 11 -10.83 -6.70 16.63
CA ARG A 11 -9.82 -7.48 17.36
C ARG A 11 -9.69 -8.92 16.85
N PRO A 12 -8.97 -9.11 15.74
CA PRO A 12 -8.64 -10.46 15.27
C PRO A 12 -8.01 -11.29 16.40
N VAL A 13 -8.33 -12.58 16.41
CA VAL A 13 -7.82 -13.53 17.42
C VAL A 13 -6.28 -13.53 17.47
N SER A 14 -5.64 -13.24 16.35
CA SER A 14 -4.18 -13.18 16.22
C SER A 14 -3.51 -12.06 17.04
N LEU A 15 -4.24 -11.02 17.46
CA LEU A 15 -3.69 -9.86 18.19
C LEU A 15 -3.91 -9.95 19.71
N GLN A 16 -3.46 -11.03 20.33
CA GLN A 16 -3.69 -11.26 21.77
C GLN A 16 -2.56 -10.79 22.69
N ARG A 17 -1.44 -10.33 22.13
CA ARG A 17 -0.25 -9.89 22.87
C ARG A 17 0.42 -8.70 22.16
N PHE A 18 1.36 -8.07 22.86
CA PHE A 18 2.25 -7.10 22.24
C PHE A 18 3.22 -7.80 21.29
N TYR A 19 3.33 -7.32 20.06
CA TYR A 19 4.26 -7.81 19.05
C TYR A 19 5.41 -6.82 18.89
N TYR A 20 6.64 -7.38 18.84
CA TYR A 20 7.87 -6.65 18.70
C TYR A 20 8.80 -7.40 17.74
N GLY A 21 9.38 -6.70 16.77
CA GLY A 21 10.23 -7.32 15.78
C GLY A 21 10.71 -6.34 14.71
N ALA A 22 10.88 -6.84 13.49
CA ALA A 22 11.38 -6.06 12.37
C ALA A 22 10.76 -6.50 11.04
N THR A 23 11.01 -5.71 9.99
CA THR A 23 10.89 -6.18 8.61
C THR A 23 12.06 -7.11 8.31
N TYR A 24 11.80 -8.18 7.58
CA TYR A 24 12.82 -9.16 7.23
C TYR A 24 12.64 -9.66 5.79
N TYR A 25 13.69 -9.57 5.00
CA TYR A 25 13.68 -9.91 3.59
C TYR A 25 14.63 -11.09 3.33
N PRO A 26 14.17 -12.35 3.54
CA PRO A 26 15.03 -13.54 3.41
C PRO A 26 15.61 -13.70 2.00
N GLU A 27 14.92 -13.18 0.97
CA GLU A 27 15.38 -13.19 -0.42
C GLU A 27 16.61 -12.31 -0.68
N HIS A 28 16.93 -11.37 0.21
CA HIS A 28 18.11 -10.50 0.09
C HIS A 28 19.40 -11.12 0.69
N TRP A 29 19.25 -12.18 1.49
CA TRP A 29 20.36 -12.76 2.24
C TRP A 29 20.79 -14.12 1.67
N GLY A 30 22.08 -14.44 1.78
CA GLY A 30 22.60 -15.75 1.44
C GLY A 30 22.14 -16.87 2.41
N PRO A 31 22.32 -18.14 2.03
CA PRO A 31 21.91 -19.24 2.91
C PRO A 31 22.57 -19.23 4.29
N THR A 32 23.86 -18.85 4.36
CA THR A 32 24.66 -18.82 5.61
C THR A 32 24.11 -17.78 6.58
N GLU A 33 23.82 -16.57 6.09
CA GLU A 33 23.28 -15.49 6.92
C GLU A 33 21.91 -15.87 7.49
N ARG A 34 21.06 -16.48 6.68
CA ARG A 34 19.70 -16.91 7.08
C ARG A 34 19.67 -18.03 8.12
N GLU A 35 20.77 -18.82 8.26
CA GLU A 35 20.81 -19.91 9.24
C GLU A 35 20.75 -19.41 10.68
N ASP A 36 21.40 -18.29 10.97
CA ASP A 36 21.50 -17.72 12.32
C ASP A 36 20.42 -16.69 12.65
N ASP A 37 19.77 -16.12 11.62
CA ASP A 37 18.88 -14.95 11.79
C ASP A 37 17.73 -15.21 12.77
N ALA A 38 17.07 -16.37 12.70
CA ALA A 38 15.97 -16.69 13.60
C ALA A 38 16.44 -16.80 15.07
N ALA A 39 17.66 -17.30 15.31
CA ALA A 39 18.23 -17.39 16.64
C ALA A 39 18.59 -16.00 17.18
N ARG A 40 19.23 -15.15 16.37
CA ARG A 40 19.57 -13.77 16.72
C ARG A 40 18.34 -12.92 17.01
N MET A 41 17.29 -13.06 16.19
CA MET A 41 16.01 -12.38 16.40
C MET A 41 15.36 -12.79 17.73
N ALA A 42 15.36 -14.11 18.04
CA ALA A 42 14.86 -14.60 19.30
C ALA A 42 15.66 -14.09 20.51
N GLU A 43 17.00 -14.05 20.40
CA GLU A 43 17.90 -13.49 21.44
C GLU A 43 17.64 -11.99 21.64
N ALA A 44 17.33 -11.25 20.56
CA ALA A 44 16.94 -9.84 20.62
C ALA A 44 15.52 -9.62 21.17
N GLY A 45 14.78 -10.68 21.50
CA GLY A 45 13.44 -10.62 22.04
C GLY A 45 12.33 -10.42 20.99
N PHE A 46 12.62 -10.62 19.71
CA PHE A 46 11.62 -10.54 18.65
C PHE A 46 10.59 -11.68 18.81
N ASN A 47 9.34 -11.34 18.59
CA ASN A 47 8.25 -12.30 18.57
C ASN A 47 7.37 -12.18 17.31
N CYS A 48 7.72 -11.28 16.41
CA CYS A 48 7.05 -11.08 15.13
C CYS A 48 8.03 -10.53 14.08
N VAL A 49 7.80 -10.90 12.81
CA VAL A 49 8.46 -10.27 11.65
C VAL A 49 7.44 -10.00 10.56
N ARG A 50 7.69 -8.99 9.73
CA ARG A 50 6.97 -8.73 8.48
C ARG A 50 7.87 -9.06 7.31
N MET A 51 7.34 -9.72 6.25
CA MET A 51 8.11 -10.09 5.06
C MET A 51 7.23 -10.22 3.82
N ALA A 52 7.85 -10.32 2.65
CA ALA A 52 7.31 -10.65 1.34
C ALA A 52 6.68 -9.51 0.54
N GLU A 53 6.46 -8.32 1.07
CA GLU A 53 5.77 -7.21 0.39
C GLU A 53 6.48 -6.71 -0.89
N PHE A 54 7.74 -7.09 -1.10
CA PHE A 54 8.50 -6.76 -2.31
C PHE A 54 8.95 -7.98 -3.12
N ALA A 55 8.51 -9.16 -2.75
CA ALA A 55 9.07 -10.41 -3.26
C ALA A 55 8.36 -10.99 -4.49
N TRP A 56 7.53 -10.22 -5.25
CA TRP A 56 6.72 -10.79 -6.33
C TRP A 56 7.56 -11.50 -7.40
N ASP A 57 8.64 -10.88 -7.89
CA ASP A 57 9.51 -11.49 -8.91
C ASP A 57 10.20 -12.78 -8.40
N TYR A 58 10.43 -12.89 -7.07
CA TYR A 58 10.90 -14.11 -6.45
C TYR A 58 9.80 -15.16 -6.33
N LEU A 59 8.62 -14.76 -5.85
CA LEU A 59 7.48 -15.66 -5.59
C LEU A 59 6.84 -16.19 -6.88
N GLU A 60 6.85 -15.41 -7.95
CA GLU A 60 6.29 -15.74 -9.25
C GLU A 60 7.28 -15.30 -10.36
N PRO A 61 8.40 -16.04 -10.56
CA PRO A 61 9.43 -15.69 -11.54
C PRO A 61 8.94 -15.76 -12.99
N GLU A 62 7.90 -16.53 -13.25
CA GLU A 62 7.19 -16.63 -14.53
C GLU A 62 5.69 -16.68 -14.24
N GLU A 63 4.86 -16.16 -15.13
CA GLU A 63 3.40 -16.12 -14.94
C GLU A 63 2.83 -17.49 -14.57
N GLY A 64 2.18 -17.58 -13.42
CA GLY A 64 1.54 -18.80 -12.91
C GLY A 64 2.49 -19.84 -12.31
N HIS A 65 3.79 -19.58 -12.27
CA HIS A 65 4.78 -20.48 -11.66
C HIS A 65 5.20 -19.93 -10.29
N TYR A 66 4.58 -20.43 -9.23
CA TYR A 66 4.81 -19.96 -7.88
C TYR A 66 5.91 -20.72 -7.15
N ARG A 67 6.71 -20.02 -6.35
CA ARG A 67 7.83 -20.56 -5.58
C ARG A 67 7.82 -20.04 -4.15
N PHE A 68 7.36 -20.85 -3.21
CA PHE A 68 7.23 -20.48 -1.81
C PHE A 68 8.29 -21.09 -0.88
N ASP A 69 9.14 -21.98 -1.35
CA ASP A 69 10.04 -22.81 -0.54
C ASP A 69 11.00 -22.03 0.38
N LEU A 70 11.44 -20.84 -0.02
CA LEU A 70 12.26 -19.98 0.83
C LEU A 70 11.43 -19.44 2.01
N PHE A 71 10.24 -18.96 1.72
CA PHE A 71 9.34 -18.39 2.74
C PHE A 71 8.82 -19.48 3.66
N ASP A 72 8.50 -20.67 3.16
CA ASP A 72 8.11 -21.83 3.97
C ASP A 72 9.18 -22.16 5.04
N LYS A 73 10.43 -22.32 4.58
CA LYS A 73 11.57 -22.63 5.48
C LYS A 73 11.83 -21.50 6.46
N THR A 74 11.69 -20.26 6.04
CA THR A 74 11.92 -19.09 6.89
C THR A 74 10.84 -19.00 7.98
N ILE A 75 9.57 -19.11 7.59
CA ILE A 75 8.42 -19.07 8.50
C ILE A 75 8.50 -20.19 9.53
N GLU A 76 8.86 -21.41 9.11
CA GLU A 76 9.01 -22.55 10.00
C GLU A 76 10.13 -22.31 11.04
N ARG A 77 11.33 -21.91 10.58
CA ARG A 77 12.46 -21.60 11.47
C ARG A 77 12.16 -20.51 12.48
N LEU A 78 11.48 -19.45 12.05
CA LEU A 78 11.02 -18.38 12.94
C LEU A 78 9.98 -18.90 13.92
N GLY A 79 9.05 -19.70 13.44
CA GLY A 79 8.00 -20.31 14.24
C GLY A 79 8.53 -21.25 15.33
N GLU A 80 9.58 -22.03 15.05
CA GLU A 80 10.29 -22.86 16.03
C GLU A 80 10.90 -22.03 17.19
N LYS A 81 11.20 -20.75 16.92
CA LYS A 81 11.68 -19.77 17.92
C LYS A 81 10.54 -18.96 18.56
N GLY A 82 9.29 -19.27 18.25
CA GLY A 82 8.13 -18.55 18.78
C GLY A 82 7.87 -17.19 18.10
N ILE A 83 8.56 -16.90 16.99
CA ILE A 83 8.41 -15.67 16.20
C ILE A 83 7.30 -15.88 15.18
N LYS A 84 6.29 -15.01 15.20
CA LYS A 84 5.17 -15.03 14.25
C LYS A 84 5.49 -14.20 13.00
N THR A 85 4.77 -14.48 11.93
CA THR A 85 4.96 -13.81 10.64
C THR A 85 3.73 -13.02 10.25
N ILE A 86 3.95 -11.79 9.81
CA ILE A 86 3.00 -10.98 9.04
C ILE A 86 3.49 -11.01 7.60
N LEU A 87 2.63 -11.44 6.67
CA LEU A 87 2.98 -11.45 5.25
C LEU A 87 2.50 -10.16 4.57
N GLY A 88 3.29 -9.65 3.64
CA GLY A 88 2.88 -8.59 2.73
C GLY A 88 2.39 -9.16 1.40
N THR A 89 1.28 -8.64 0.84
CA THR A 89 0.98 -8.90 -0.56
C THR A 89 2.00 -8.15 -1.43
N PRO A 90 2.66 -8.80 -2.41
CA PRO A 90 3.86 -8.24 -3.02
C PRO A 90 3.58 -7.27 -4.18
N THR A 91 2.39 -6.69 -4.18
CA THR A 91 1.85 -5.93 -5.32
C THR A 91 2.52 -4.57 -5.55
N ALA A 92 3.29 -4.09 -4.57
CA ALA A 92 4.08 -2.87 -4.70
C ALA A 92 5.19 -2.98 -5.77
N THR A 93 5.68 -4.20 -6.03
CA THR A 93 6.81 -4.47 -6.95
C THR A 93 6.41 -5.50 -8.01
N PRO A 94 5.57 -5.14 -8.99
CA PRO A 94 5.16 -6.05 -10.04
C PRO A 94 6.37 -6.62 -10.80
N PRO A 95 6.34 -7.94 -11.15
CA PRO A 95 7.49 -8.63 -11.74
C PRO A 95 7.75 -8.19 -13.17
N ARG A 96 8.99 -8.40 -13.63
CA ARG A 96 9.42 -8.00 -14.98
C ARG A 96 8.62 -8.68 -16.10
N TRP A 97 8.18 -9.93 -15.91
CA TRP A 97 7.39 -10.63 -16.93
C TRP A 97 6.08 -9.89 -17.21
N LEU A 98 5.43 -9.35 -16.14
CA LEU A 98 4.18 -8.60 -16.27
C LEU A 98 4.40 -7.27 -16.99
N THR A 99 5.39 -6.49 -16.59
CA THR A 99 5.65 -5.16 -17.18
C THR A 99 6.26 -5.24 -18.57
N ALA A 100 6.97 -6.34 -18.91
CA ALA A 100 7.49 -6.58 -20.26
C ALA A 100 6.40 -7.02 -21.24
N ALA A 101 5.50 -7.90 -20.82
CA ALA A 101 4.35 -8.32 -21.63
C ALA A 101 3.28 -7.23 -21.77
N HIS A 102 3.12 -6.41 -20.73
CA HIS A 102 2.06 -5.42 -20.59
C HIS A 102 2.60 -4.06 -20.14
N PRO A 103 3.37 -3.33 -20.97
CA PRO A 103 3.94 -2.03 -20.59
C PRO A 103 2.87 -0.97 -20.27
N GLU A 104 1.62 -1.18 -20.71
CA GLU A 104 0.48 -0.33 -20.38
C GLU A 104 0.06 -0.39 -18.91
N VAL A 105 0.56 -1.37 -18.13
CA VAL A 105 0.33 -1.41 -16.68
C VAL A 105 1.10 -0.32 -15.95
N LEU A 106 2.16 0.20 -16.54
CA LEU A 106 3.00 1.22 -15.92
C LEU A 106 2.28 2.57 -15.85
N ARG A 107 2.46 3.28 -14.74
CA ARG A 107 1.93 4.63 -14.53
C ARG A 107 2.48 5.61 -15.56
N MET A 108 1.79 6.72 -15.73
CA MET A 108 2.21 7.84 -16.57
C MET A 108 2.05 9.12 -15.73
N ASP A 109 3.07 9.95 -15.74
CA ASP A 109 3.04 11.25 -15.06
C ASP A 109 2.22 12.31 -15.78
N ALA A 110 2.18 13.53 -15.23
CA ALA A 110 1.47 14.66 -15.80
C ALA A 110 2.07 15.14 -17.13
N ASP A 111 3.34 14.90 -17.40
CA ASP A 111 4.02 15.24 -18.65
C ASP A 111 3.80 14.19 -19.77
N GLY A 112 3.15 13.08 -19.42
CA GLY A 112 2.87 11.98 -20.34
C GLY A 112 4.02 10.98 -20.43
N VAL A 113 5.00 11.07 -19.54
CA VAL A 113 6.12 10.12 -19.47
C VAL A 113 5.68 8.87 -18.71
N ARG A 114 5.83 7.72 -19.36
CA ARG A 114 5.53 6.43 -18.75
C ARG A 114 6.69 6.00 -17.84
N MET A 115 6.36 5.51 -16.64
CA MET A 115 7.34 4.93 -15.73
C MET A 115 7.99 3.70 -16.34
N GLN A 116 9.18 3.38 -15.87
CA GLN A 116 9.91 2.18 -16.26
C GLN A 116 9.73 1.08 -15.23
N HIS A 117 10.04 -0.16 -15.64
CA HIS A 117 10.12 -1.29 -14.72
C HIS A 117 11.26 -1.06 -13.70
N GLY A 118 11.02 -1.51 -12.49
CA GLY A 118 11.96 -1.47 -11.37
C GLY A 118 11.52 -0.53 -10.27
N SER A 119 12.11 -0.68 -9.08
CA SER A 119 11.67 -0.02 -7.87
C SER A 119 10.23 -0.44 -7.48
N ARG A 120 9.44 0.43 -6.88
CA ARG A 120 8.09 0.13 -6.37
C ARG A 120 7.04 1.12 -6.86
N GLN A 121 5.76 0.73 -6.79
CA GLN A 121 4.60 1.58 -7.10
C GLN A 121 4.54 2.12 -8.54
N HIS A 122 5.26 1.50 -9.46
CA HIS A 122 5.30 1.92 -10.86
C HIS A 122 4.11 1.40 -11.68
N ALA A 123 3.27 0.50 -11.12
CA ALA A 123 2.06 0.03 -11.79
C ALA A 123 0.82 0.86 -11.44
N CYS A 124 -0.10 0.93 -12.39
CA CYS A 124 -1.34 1.70 -12.29
C CYS A 124 -2.47 0.88 -11.67
N PRO A 125 -3.08 1.29 -10.54
CA PRO A 125 -4.17 0.56 -9.91
C PRO A 125 -5.48 0.59 -10.72
N SER A 126 -5.57 1.38 -11.80
CA SER A 126 -6.68 1.34 -12.77
C SER A 126 -6.47 0.32 -13.89
N SER A 127 -5.31 -0.34 -13.99
CA SER A 127 -5.06 -1.36 -15.00
C SER A 127 -5.72 -2.68 -14.63
N ASP A 128 -6.65 -3.16 -15.44
CA ASP A 128 -7.31 -4.46 -15.22
C ASP A 128 -6.33 -5.62 -15.27
N VAL A 129 -5.31 -5.54 -16.13
CA VAL A 129 -4.24 -6.54 -16.23
C VAL A 129 -3.46 -6.62 -14.92
N PHE A 130 -3.01 -5.48 -14.39
CA PHE A 130 -2.30 -5.41 -13.11
C PHE A 130 -3.18 -5.91 -11.95
N ARG A 131 -4.44 -5.49 -11.90
CA ARG A 131 -5.40 -5.93 -10.87
C ARG A 131 -5.65 -7.44 -10.92
N LEU A 132 -5.80 -8.00 -12.12
CA LEU A 132 -5.97 -9.44 -12.29
C LEU A 132 -4.74 -10.21 -11.80
N ALA A 133 -3.54 -9.79 -12.18
CA ALA A 133 -2.30 -10.39 -11.72
C ALA A 133 -2.13 -10.27 -10.20
N SER A 134 -2.44 -9.10 -9.63
CA SER A 134 -2.42 -8.86 -8.17
C SER A 134 -3.36 -9.78 -7.41
N ARG A 135 -4.57 -10.02 -7.92
CA ARG A 135 -5.50 -11.00 -7.31
C ARG A 135 -4.97 -12.43 -7.39
N LYS A 136 -4.35 -12.81 -8.52
CA LYS A 136 -3.78 -14.17 -8.70
C LYS A 136 -2.68 -14.44 -7.67
N ILE A 137 -1.68 -13.55 -7.55
CA ILE A 137 -0.59 -13.75 -6.58
C ILE A 137 -1.10 -13.68 -5.14
N THR A 138 -2.01 -12.75 -4.81
CA THR A 138 -2.62 -12.68 -3.48
C THR A 138 -3.34 -13.99 -3.13
N ARG A 139 -4.12 -14.55 -4.06
CA ARG A 139 -4.83 -15.82 -3.88
C ARG A 139 -3.84 -16.98 -3.69
N ALA A 140 -2.83 -17.09 -4.55
CA ALA A 140 -1.84 -18.15 -4.48
C ALA A 140 -1.08 -18.15 -3.15
N MET A 141 -0.66 -16.97 -2.66
CA MET A 141 -0.01 -16.83 -1.36
C MET A 141 -0.97 -17.15 -0.21
N ALA A 142 -2.18 -16.61 -0.24
CA ALA A 142 -3.16 -16.84 0.81
C ALA A 142 -3.51 -18.33 0.95
N ASP A 143 -3.82 -19.01 -0.16
CA ASP A 143 -4.14 -20.43 -0.16
C ASP A 143 -2.95 -21.29 0.32
N HIS A 144 -1.72 -20.94 -0.09
CA HIS A 144 -0.51 -21.66 0.31
C HIS A 144 -0.24 -21.56 1.82
N PHE A 145 -0.35 -20.36 2.40
CA PHE A 145 -0.07 -20.11 3.81
C PHE A 145 -1.27 -20.31 4.74
N ALA A 146 -2.44 -20.71 4.22
CA ALA A 146 -3.70 -20.84 4.97
C ALA A 146 -3.59 -21.69 6.22
N ALA A 147 -2.83 -22.79 6.15
CA ALA A 147 -2.68 -23.75 7.24
C ALA A 147 -1.49 -23.45 8.17
N SER A 148 -0.69 -22.43 7.89
CA SER A 148 0.48 -22.11 8.71
C SER A 148 0.07 -21.52 10.04
N PRO A 149 0.43 -22.14 11.18
CA PRO A 149 0.12 -21.61 12.52
C PRO A 149 1.00 -20.41 12.88
N HIS A 150 1.98 -20.10 12.04
CA HIS A 150 2.95 -19.05 12.27
C HIS A 150 2.59 -17.75 11.57
N VAL A 151 1.72 -17.78 10.56
CA VAL A 151 1.21 -16.58 9.86
C VAL A 151 -0.01 -16.06 10.62
N ILE A 152 0.07 -14.82 11.12
CA ILE A 152 -0.96 -14.22 11.98
C ILE A 152 -1.74 -13.08 11.33
N GLY A 153 -1.28 -12.57 10.21
CA GLY A 153 -1.95 -11.47 9.51
C GLY A 153 -1.22 -11.03 8.27
N TRP A 154 -1.77 -10.02 7.62
CA TRP A 154 -1.30 -9.51 6.34
C TRP A 154 -1.25 -8.00 6.30
N GLN A 155 -0.24 -7.49 5.62
CA GLN A 155 -0.21 -6.13 5.10
C GLN A 155 -0.57 -6.18 3.61
N THR A 156 -1.50 -5.35 3.17
CA THR A 156 -1.78 -5.20 1.74
C THR A 156 -0.75 -4.26 1.11
N ASP A 157 -0.12 -4.67 0.00
CA ASP A 157 0.83 -3.83 -0.74
C ASP A 157 1.92 -3.22 0.16
N ASN A 158 2.47 -2.08 -0.22
CA ASN A 158 3.35 -1.27 0.63
C ASN A 158 3.19 0.22 0.31
N GLU A 159 2.89 1.01 1.32
CA GLU A 159 2.88 2.47 1.26
C GLU A 159 2.16 3.03 0.02
N LEU A 160 0.93 2.61 -0.24
CA LEU A 160 0.15 3.07 -1.38
C LEU A 160 0.12 4.61 -1.46
N ASN A 161 0.44 5.16 -2.61
CA ASN A 161 0.59 6.60 -2.89
C ASN A 161 1.81 7.30 -2.25
N CYS A 162 2.78 6.58 -1.66
CA CYS A 162 3.94 7.19 -1.02
C CYS A 162 4.76 8.06 -1.99
N HIS A 163 5.15 7.50 -3.14
CA HIS A 163 6.00 8.19 -4.11
C HIS A 163 5.20 8.80 -5.27
N PHE A 164 4.12 8.14 -5.64
CA PHE A 164 3.32 8.47 -6.83
C PHE A 164 1.84 8.36 -6.49
N SER A 165 1.22 9.46 -6.16
CA SER A 165 -0.22 9.52 -5.87
C SER A 165 -1.09 9.69 -7.12
N GLU A 166 -0.53 10.25 -8.19
CA GLU A 166 -1.25 10.54 -9.43
C GLU A 166 -0.83 9.64 -10.59
N CYS A 167 -1.75 9.42 -11.52
CA CYS A 167 -1.47 8.69 -12.75
C CYS A 167 -2.38 9.19 -13.87
N HIS A 168 -1.78 9.61 -14.98
CA HIS A 168 -2.47 10.20 -16.14
C HIS A 168 -2.50 9.26 -17.35
N CYS A 169 -2.27 7.95 -17.15
CA CYS A 169 -2.32 6.96 -18.22
C CYS A 169 -3.74 6.77 -18.78
N PRO A 170 -3.90 6.18 -19.97
CA PRO A 170 -5.22 5.95 -20.56
C PRO A 170 -6.19 5.17 -19.65
N ASN A 171 -5.70 4.21 -18.87
CA ASN A 171 -6.53 3.44 -17.91
C ASN A 171 -7.10 4.36 -16.81
N CYS A 172 -6.28 5.25 -16.24
CA CYS A 172 -6.75 6.23 -15.25
C CYS A 172 -7.70 7.25 -15.86
N GLN A 173 -7.45 7.69 -17.09
CA GLN A 173 -8.37 8.58 -17.80
C GLN A 173 -9.76 7.96 -17.98
N ALA A 174 -9.82 6.72 -18.45
CA ALA A 174 -11.07 5.99 -18.63
C ALA A 174 -11.78 5.78 -17.29
N ALA A 175 -11.05 5.28 -16.28
CA ALA A 175 -11.60 5.03 -14.95
C ALA A 175 -12.11 6.31 -14.26
N PHE A 176 -11.43 7.44 -14.43
CA PHE A 176 -11.88 8.72 -13.90
C PHE A 176 -13.19 9.17 -14.53
N ARG A 177 -13.34 9.03 -15.84
CA ARG A 177 -14.59 9.35 -16.54
C ARG A 177 -15.77 8.49 -16.07
N GLU A 178 -15.55 7.19 -15.89
CA GLU A 178 -16.59 6.30 -15.34
C GLU A 178 -16.92 6.64 -13.88
N TYR A 179 -15.93 7.00 -13.07
CA TYR A 179 -16.16 7.51 -11.71
C TYR A 179 -17.02 8.78 -11.71
N LEU A 180 -16.76 9.73 -12.62
CA LEU A 180 -17.54 10.94 -12.75
C LEU A 180 -18.95 10.67 -13.24
N LYS A 181 -19.14 9.79 -14.24
CA LYS A 181 -20.49 9.36 -14.69
C LYS A 181 -21.30 8.81 -13.52
N ALA A 182 -20.72 7.89 -12.76
CA ALA A 182 -21.39 7.33 -11.60
C ALA A 182 -21.73 8.38 -10.54
N LYS A 183 -20.81 9.31 -10.27
CA LYS A 183 -21.00 10.39 -9.29
C LYS A 183 -22.07 11.38 -9.69
N TYR A 184 -22.10 11.78 -10.95
CA TYR A 184 -23.00 12.78 -11.49
C TYR A 184 -24.21 12.19 -12.22
N ARG A 185 -24.47 10.87 -12.04
CA ARG A 185 -25.64 10.16 -12.57
C ARG A 185 -25.77 10.25 -14.10
N ASP A 186 -24.62 10.22 -14.78
CA ASP A 186 -24.51 10.38 -16.24
C ASP A 186 -25.10 11.70 -16.78
N ASP A 187 -25.19 12.73 -15.92
CA ASP A 187 -25.71 14.07 -16.24
C ASP A 187 -24.53 15.05 -16.34
N ILE A 188 -24.11 15.35 -17.57
CA ILE A 188 -22.99 16.27 -17.85
C ILE A 188 -23.33 17.71 -17.46
N ASP A 189 -24.60 18.11 -17.58
CA ASP A 189 -25.04 19.44 -17.18
C ASP A 189 -24.99 19.60 -15.66
N LEU A 190 -25.30 18.55 -14.90
CA LEU A 190 -25.12 18.55 -13.46
C LEU A 190 -23.66 18.72 -13.09
N LEU A 191 -22.75 17.98 -13.74
CA LEU A 191 -21.31 18.12 -13.53
C LEU A 191 -20.85 19.56 -13.82
N ASN A 192 -21.22 20.11 -14.98
CA ASN A 192 -20.85 21.48 -15.36
C ASN A 192 -21.35 22.52 -14.35
N ARG A 193 -22.57 22.37 -13.86
CA ARG A 193 -23.12 23.26 -12.81
C ARG A 193 -22.36 23.14 -11.49
N VAL A 194 -22.08 21.91 -11.03
CA VAL A 194 -21.40 21.67 -9.76
C VAL A 194 -19.95 22.13 -9.80
N TRP A 195 -19.26 21.98 -10.95
CA TRP A 195 -17.88 22.45 -11.12
C TRP A 195 -17.77 23.94 -11.42
N GLY A 196 -18.91 24.64 -11.69
CA GLY A 196 -18.91 26.04 -12.04
C GLY A 196 -18.30 26.32 -13.41
N ASN A 197 -18.47 25.42 -14.37
CA ASN A 197 -17.78 25.41 -15.67
C ASN A 197 -18.25 26.48 -16.64
N SER A 198 -19.23 27.32 -16.30
CA SER A 198 -19.70 28.40 -17.17
C SER A 198 -18.68 29.52 -17.42
N PHE A 199 -17.60 29.53 -16.64
CA PHE A 199 -16.53 30.54 -16.74
C PHE A 199 -15.31 29.97 -17.45
N TRP A 200 -14.58 30.79 -18.19
CA TRP A 200 -13.36 30.45 -18.94
C TRP A 200 -13.49 29.27 -19.93
N ALA A 201 -14.67 29.08 -20.51
CA ALA A 201 -14.93 27.99 -21.44
C ALA A 201 -14.60 26.59 -20.89
N LEU A 202 -14.90 26.35 -19.62
CA LEU A 202 -14.61 25.08 -18.92
C LEU A 202 -15.71 24.03 -19.11
N THR A 203 -16.82 24.35 -19.81
CA THR A 203 -17.94 23.42 -20.04
C THR A 203 -17.52 22.25 -20.92
N TYR A 204 -18.09 21.08 -20.57
CA TYR A 204 -17.97 19.86 -21.36
C TYR A 204 -19.35 19.47 -21.91
N ASP A 205 -19.40 18.96 -23.14
CA ASP A 205 -20.62 18.43 -23.76
C ASP A 205 -20.80 16.93 -23.46
N ASP A 206 -19.68 16.24 -23.17
CA ASP A 206 -19.66 14.80 -22.92
C ASP A 206 -18.53 14.42 -21.97
N PHE A 207 -18.74 13.37 -21.15
CA PHE A 207 -17.73 12.87 -20.21
C PHE A 207 -16.44 12.43 -20.89
N SER A 208 -16.47 12.00 -22.16
CA SER A 208 -15.26 11.58 -22.89
C SER A 208 -14.28 12.74 -23.14
N GLN A 209 -14.77 13.99 -23.07
CA GLN A 209 -13.93 15.19 -23.23
C GLN A 209 -13.12 15.50 -21.95
N ILE A 210 -13.51 14.96 -20.80
CA ILE A 210 -12.91 15.31 -19.51
C ILE A 210 -11.54 14.63 -19.36
N PRO A 211 -10.43 15.39 -19.25
CA PRO A 211 -9.11 14.82 -18.96
C PRO A 211 -8.93 14.60 -17.45
N THR A 212 -7.96 13.77 -17.09
CA THR A 212 -7.37 13.85 -15.73
C THR A 212 -6.69 15.22 -15.60
N PRO A 213 -6.99 16.00 -14.56
CA PRO A 213 -6.44 17.34 -14.41
C PRO A 213 -4.93 17.28 -14.16
N LYS A 214 -4.21 18.23 -14.75
CA LYS A 214 -2.76 18.39 -14.57
C LYS A 214 -2.53 19.76 -13.94
N ASP A 215 -2.33 19.79 -12.64
CA ASP A 215 -2.18 21.06 -11.92
C ASP A 215 -0.98 21.85 -12.43
N GLY A 216 -1.24 23.13 -12.76
CA GLY A 216 -0.23 24.06 -13.27
C GLY A 216 0.28 23.78 -14.68
N LYS A 217 -0.32 22.81 -15.45
CA LYS A 217 0.14 22.47 -16.81
C LYS A 217 -1.00 22.09 -17.76
N PRO A 218 -1.10 22.70 -18.95
CA PRO A 218 -0.50 23.95 -19.40
C PRO A 218 -1.24 25.19 -18.89
N ALA A 219 -2.35 24.98 -18.17
CA ALA A 219 -3.18 26.00 -17.53
C ALA A 219 -3.63 25.52 -16.15
N HIS A 220 -4.20 26.42 -15.37
CA HIS A 220 -4.76 26.05 -14.07
C HIS A 220 -5.92 25.07 -14.22
N ALA A 221 -5.87 23.98 -13.48
CA ALA A 221 -7.00 23.05 -13.38
C ALA A 221 -8.17 23.70 -12.65
N ASN A 222 -9.40 23.34 -13.03
CA ASN A 222 -10.58 23.69 -12.24
C ASN A 222 -10.46 23.06 -10.84
N PRO A 223 -10.52 23.83 -9.71
CA PRO A 223 -10.38 23.28 -8.37
C PRO A 223 -11.39 22.18 -8.03
N ALA A 224 -12.62 22.26 -8.57
CA ALA A 224 -13.64 21.23 -8.37
C ALA A 224 -13.28 19.93 -9.14
N GLN A 225 -12.75 20.05 -10.35
CA GLN A 225 -12.23 18.90 -11.11
C GLN A 225 -11.04 18.25 -10.38
N LEU A 226 -10.11 19.05 -9.89
CA LEU A 226 -8.94 18.56 -9.15
C LEU A 226 -9.37 17.84 -7.88
N LEU A 227 -10.32 18.41 -7.11
CA LEU A 227 -10.87 17.74 -5.92
C LEU A 227 -11.54 16.41 -6.26
N ASP A 228 -12.26 16.33 -7.37
CA ASP A 228 -12.90 15.08 -7.81
C ASP A 228 -11.87 14.07 -8.30
N TYR A 229 -10.77 14.52 -8.86
CA TYR A 229 -9.66 13.64 -9.22
C TYR A 229 -8.97 13.04 -7.98
N TYR A 230 -8.74 13.82 -6.94
CA TYR A 230 -8.19 13.30 -5.68
C TYR A 230 -9.15 12.31 -4.99
N ARG A 231 -10.45 12.57 -5.04
CA ARG A 231 -11.47 11.62 -4.59
C ARG A 231 -11.50 10.33 -5.42
N PHE A 232 -11.31 10.46 -6.74
CA PHE A 232 -11.16 9.30 -7.63
C PHE A 232 -9.91 8.49 -7.26
N ILE A 233 -8.77 9.14 -7.04
CA ILE A 233 -7.53 8.44 -6.61
C ILE A 233 -7.81 7.63 -5.34
N SER A 234 -8.40 8.25 -4.32
CA SER A 234 -8.76 7.58 -3.08
C SER A 234 -9.68 6.38 -3.31
N TRP A 235 -10.73 6.56 -4.10
CA TRP A 235 -11.67 5.50 -4.43
C TRP A 235 -11.00 4.35 -5.21
N ASN A 236 -10.14 4.67 -6.15
CA ASN A 236 -9.45 3.68 -6.99
C ASN A 236 -8.47 2.84 -6.20
N VAL A 237 -7.68 3.48 -5.33
CA VAL A 237 -6.74 2.79 -4.43
C VAL A 237 -7.49 1.93 -3.41
N ALA A 238 -8.59 2.42 -2.85
CA ALA A 238 -9.42 1.64 -1.95
C ALA A 238 -10.00 0.39 -2.63
N ARG A 239 -10.44 0.50 -3.90
CA ARG A 239 -10.88 -0.67 -4.69
C ARG A 239 -9.77 -1.69 -4.91
N PHE A 240 -8.58 -1.23 -5.25
CA PHE A 240 -7.41 -2.09 -5.46
C PHE A 240 -7.05 -2.84 -4.18
N GLN A 241 -7.01 -2.15 -3.04
CA GLN A 241 -6.79 -2.78 -1.73
C GLN A 241 -7.89 -3.79 -1.38
N ARG A 242 -9.17 -3.40 -1.56
CA ARG A 242 -10.33 -4.23 -1.23
C ARG A 242 -10.29 -5.59 -1.93
N GLU A 243 -9.83 -5.66 -3.18
CA GLU A 243 -9.71 -6.93 -3.91
C GLU A 243 -8.76 -7.91 -3.21
N GLN A 244 -7.69 -7.41 -2.62
CA GLN A 244 -6.74 -8.21 -1.84
C GLN A 244 -7.34 -8.61 -0.49
N VAL A 245 -7.93 -7.66 0.23
CA VAL A 245 -8.58 -7.90 1.53
C VAL A 245 -9.67 -8.98 1.42
N VAL A 246 -10.52 -8.90 0.41
CA VAL A 246 -11.58 -9.91 0.18
C VAL A 246 -10.98 -11.31 0.05
N ILE A 247 -9.93 -11.47 -0.75
CA ILE A 247 -9.24 -12.75 -0.93
C ILE A 247 -8.68 -13.28 0.40
N LEU A 248 -8.00 -12.43 1.15
CA LEU A 248 -7.42 -12.81 2.43
C LEU A 248 -8.49 -13.26 3.44
N ARG A 249 -9.61 -12.53 3.52
CA ARG A 249 -10.75 -12.86 4.40
C ARG A 249 -11.46 -14.15 4.01
N GLU A 250 -11.61 -14.41 2.71
CA GLU A 250 -12.19 -15.65 2.22
C GLU A 250 -11.36 -16.88 2.59
N VAL A 251 -10.03 -16.76 2.58
CA VAL A 251 -9.12 -17.87 2.88
C VAL A 251 -9.00 -18.11 4.38
N ASN A 252 -8.79 -17.07 5.17
CA ASN A 252 -8.70 -17.20 6.62
C ASN A 252 -9.20 -15.91 7.32
N PRO A 253 -10.41 -15.94 7.89
CA PRO A 253 -11.01 -14.78 8.56
C PRO A 253 -10.32 -14.42 9.88
N ASP A 254 -9.49 -15.30 10.45
CA ASP A 254 -8.77 -15.04 11.71
C ASP A 254 -7.50 -14.21 11.51
N TRP A 255 -7.03 -14.04 10.29
CA TRP A 255 -5.93 -13.14 10.00
C TRP A 255 -6.37 -11.69 10.17
N PHE A 256 -5.57 -10.87 10.83
CA PHE A 256 -5.75 -9.44 10.69
C PHE A 256 -5.22 -8.96 9.34
N VAL A 257 -5.78 -7.87 8.83
CA VAL A 257 -5.31 -7.20 7.63
C VAL A 257 -5.11 -5.72 7.93
N THR A 258 -3.94 -5.23 7.59
CA THR A 258 -3.55 -3.83 7.74
C THR A 258 -2.91 -3.28 6.47
N HIS A 259 -2.62 -1.99 6.45
CA HIS A 259 -1.81 -1.31 5.44
C HIS A 259 -0.91 -0.29 6.13
N ASN A 260 0.31 -0.09 5.63
CA ASN A 260 1.29 0.81 6.21
C ASN A 260 1.34 2.19 5.54
N GLY A 261 1.70 3.19 6.33
CA GLY A 261 1.80 4.57 5.90
C GLY A 261 0.47 5.32 5.77
N THR A 262 0.53 6.63 5.83
CA THR A 262 -0.61 7.54 5.63
C THR A 262 -0.20 8.60 4.62
N PHE A 263 -0.52 8.36 3.35
CA PHE A 263 -0.06 9.20 2.25
C PHE A 263 -1.19 9.99 1.59
N SER A 264 -0.80 10.88 0.67
CA SER A 264 -1.70 11.82 0.01
C SER A 264 -2.81 11.13 -0.79
N HIS A 265 -3.94 11.80 -0.90
CA HIS A 265 -5.07 11.43 -1.73
C HIS A 265 -5.71 10.08 -1.37
N ILE A 266 -5.68 9.69 -0.10
CA ILE A 266 -6.40 8.53 0.43
C ILE A 266 -7.32 8.99 1.57
N ASP A 267 -8.59 8.64 1.49
CA ASP A 267 -9.55 8.81 2.58
C ASP A 267 -9.50 7.62 3.53
N TYR A 268 -8.66 7.71 4.55
CA TYR A 268 -8.49 6.68 5.58
C TYR A 268 -9.72 6.47 6.47
N ARG A 269 -10.65 7.41 6.50
CA ARG A 269 -11.93 7.30 7.21
C ARG A 269 -13.02 6.71 6.33
N GLY A 270 -12.77 6.63 5.03
CA GLY A 270 -13.63 6.07 4.00
C GLY A 270 -13.44 4.56 3.83
N PRO A 271 -13.80 4.04 2.64
CA PRO A 271 -13.74 2.61 2.35
C PRO A 271 -12.35 1.99 2.55
N PHE A 272 -11.28 2.76 2.29
CA PHE A 272 -9.90 2.26 2.45
C PHE A 272 -9.64 1.76 3.88
N GLY A 273 -9.84 2.61 4.88
CA GLY A 273 -9.58 2.24 6.28
C GLY A 273 -10.63 1.28 6.85
N LYS A 274 -11.87 1.33 6.34
CA LYS A 274 -12.95 0.44 6.81
C LYS A 274 -12.76 -1.03 6.42
N ASP A 275 -12.00 -1.30 5.38
CA ASP A 275 -11.70 -2.67 4.95
C ASP A 275 -10.57 -3.31 5.79
N LEU A 276 -9.86 -2.51 6.58
CA LEU A 276 -8.75 -2.94 7.44
C LEU A 276 -9.19 -3.12 8.90
N ASP A 277 -8.49 -3.97 9.63
CA ASP A 277 -8.70 -4.12 11.07
C ASP A 277 -8.14 -2.93 11.84
N PHE A 278 -7.06 -2.37 11.37
CA PHE A 278 -6.43 -1.14 11.85
C PHE A 278 -5.48 -0.59 10.80
N LEU A 279 -5.16 0.71 10.91
CA LEU A 279 -4.14 1.37 10.12
C LEU A 279 -2.78 1.19 10.78
N SER A 280 -1.75 1.12 9.95
CA SER A 280 -0.36 1.15 10.41
C SER A 280 0.32 2.40 9.90
N TYR A 281 1.30 2.91 10.66
CA TYR A 281 2.03 4.11 10.34
C TYR A 281 3.55 3.86 10.43
N ASP A 282 4.26 4.22 9.39
CA ASP A 282 5.70 4.08 9.31
C ASP A 282 6.38 5.29 9.96
N VAL A 283 7.26 5.03 10.93
CA VAL A 283 7.88 6.05 11.75
C VAL A 283 9.32 6.30 11.30
N TYR A 284 9.51 7.35 10.52
CA TYR A 284 10.82 7.81 10.04
C TYR A 284 11.06 9.26 10.48
N PRO A 285 11.46 9.50 11.72
CA PRO A 285 11.58 10.86 12.27
C PRO A 285 12.52 11.77 11.51
N PHE A 286 13.55 11.21 10.86
CA PHE A 286 14.55 11.97 10.14
C PHE A 286 14.06 12.60 8.83
N PHE A 287 12.86 12.24 8.36
CA PHE A 287 12.20 13.00 7.29
C PHE A 287 11.62 14.34 7.78
N ASP A 288 11.48 14.54 9.09
CA ASP A 288 11.23 15.86 9.67
C ASP A 288 12.57 16.54 9.94
N TYR A 289 12.84 17.61 9.22
CA TYR A 289 14.11 18.36 9.32
C TYR A 289 14.27 19.13 10.62
N ASP A 290 13.19 19.37 11.36
CA ASP A 290 13.22 20.04 12.67
C ASP A 290 13.27 19.01 13.79
N PRO A 291 14.44 18.83 14.46
CA PRO A 291 14.59 17.86 15.55
C PRO A 291 13.61 18.06 16.71
N ASP A 292 13.22 19.29 16.98
CA ASP A 292 12.29 19.61 18.08
C ASP A 292 10.86 19.19 17.75
N HIS A 293 10.50 19.13 16.46
CA HIS A 293 9.18 18.71 15.99
C HIS A 293 9.05 17.21 15.80
N ARG A 294 10.15 16.47 15.61
CA ARG A 294 10.13 15.02 15.33
C ARG A 294 9.26 14.20 16.28
N PRO A 295 9.38 14.33 17.62
CA PRO A 295 8.53 13.55 18.53
C PRO A 295 7.05 13.96 18.45
N LEU A 296 6.77 15.23 18.22
CA LEU A 296 5.40 15.76 18.14
C LEU A 296 4.72 15.29 16.84
N SER A 297 5.40 15.34 15.71
CA SER A 297 4.85 14.89 14.43
C SER A 297 4.59 13.38 14.44
N GLN A 298 5.47 12.58 15.05
CA GLN A 298 5.24 11.14 15.19
C GLN A 298 4.05 10.84 16.08
N ALA A 299 3.97 11.43 17.27
CA ALA A 299 2.83 11.26 18.18
C ALA A 299 1.51 11.66 17.52
N PHE A 300 1.49 12.78 16.80
CA PHE A 300 0.33 13.26 16.07
C PHE A 300 -0.15 12.26 14.99
N ASN A 301 0.78 11.70 14.21
CA ASN A 301 0.45 10.75 13.16
C ASN A 301 -0.05 9.41 13.73
N LEU A 302 0.54 8.92 14.82
CA LEU A 302 0.07 7.72 15.51
C LEU A 302 -1.31 7.92 16.15
N ASP A 303 -1.58 9.09 16.73
CA ASP A 303 -2.90 9.45 17.24
C ASP A 303 -3.94 9.55 16.11
N HIS A 304 -3.55 10.05 14.92
CA HIS A 304 -4.40 10.00 13.73
C HIS A 304 -4.75 8.58 13.31
N ALA A 305 -3.75 7.69 13.18
CA ALA A 305 -3.98 6.29 12.83
C ALA A 305 -4.95 5.62 13.82
N ARG A 306 -4.74 5.84 15.13
CA ARG A 306 -5.63 5.38 16.20
C ARG A 306 -7.03 5.97 16.09
N ALA A 307 -7.15 7.27 15.84
CA ALA A 307 -8.44 7.95 15.74
C ALA A 307 -9.28 7.46 14.55
N TRP A 308 -8.62 7.07 13.46
CA TRP A 308 -9.29 6.60 12.25
C TRP A 308 -9.69 5.13 12.31
N SER A 309 -8.93 4.28 13.01
CA SER A 309 -9.15 2.82 13.00
C SER A 309 -9.30 2.18 14.39
N GLY A 310 -9.21 2.97 15.48
CA GLY A 310 -9.35 2.47 16.86
C GLY A 310 -8.10 1.82 17.44
N ASN A 311 -7.14 1.45 16.62
CA ASN A 311 -5.84 0.90 17.00
C ASN A 311 -4.80 1.28 15.94
N PHE A 312 -3.52 0.95 16.17
CA PHE A 312 -2.46 1.09 15.17
C PHE A 312 -1.33 0.09 15.42
N MET A 313 -0.52 -0.11 14.39
CA MET A 313 0.78 -0.78 14.45
C MET A 313 1.84 0.13 13.84
N VAL A 314 3.09 -0.01 14.28
CA VAL A 314 4.26 0.59 13.65
C VAL A 314 5.02 -0.54 12.93
N PRO A 315 4.78 -0.76 11.64
CA PRO A 315 5.43 -1.84 10.88
C PRO A 315 6.85 -1.50 10.48
N GLU A 316 7.17 -0.20 10.43
CA GLU A 316 8.50 0.31 10.10
C GLU A 316 8.89 1.39 11.10
N GLN A 317 9.98 1.15 11.81
CA GLN A 317 10.59 2.11 12.72
C GLN A 317 12.02 2.38 12.27
N GLN A 318 12.37 3.62 12.04
CA GLN A 318 13.75 3.99 11.73
C GLN A 318 14.69 3.53 12.85
N SER A 319 15.69 2.73 12.52
CA SER A 319 16.69 2.22 13.47
C SER A 319 18.12 2.56 13.11
N GLY A 320 18.34 3.08 11.92
CA GLY A 320 19.66 3.46 11.41
C GLY A 320 19.58 4.64 10.45
N SER A 321 20.63 4.91 9.68
CA SER A 321 20.59 5.92 8.65
C SER A 321 19.46 5.61 7.68
N GLY A 322 18.50 6.51 7.54
CA GLY A 322 17.51 6.45 6.49
C GLY A 322 18.18 6.79 5.17
N GLY A 323 18.07 5.92 4.18
CA GLY A 323 18.61 6.23 2.86
C GLY A 323 18.01 5.34 1.81
N GLN A 324 17.37 5.97 0.83
CA GLN A 324 16.96 5.33 -0.41
C GLN A 324 17.34 6.27 -1.56
N GLY A 325 18.19 5.80 -2.46
CA GLY A 325 18.61 6.61 -3.59
C GLY A 325 19.31 7.91 -3.13
N ASP A 326 18.68 9.04 -3.42
CA ASP A 326 19.24 10.37 -3.12
C ASP A 326 19.02 10.85 -1.67
N TYR A 327 18.28 10.07 -0.86
CA TYR A 327 18.04 10.42 0.54
C TYR A 327 19.12 9.79 1.43
N LEU A 328 20.09 10.59 1.80
CA LEU A 328 21.09 10.24 2.81
C LEU A 328 20.77 11.04 4.08
N HIS A 329 20.39 10.34 5.12
CA HIS A 329 20.16 10.95 6.44
C HIS A 329 21.24 10.46 7.41
N ASP A 330 21.54 11.30 8.40
CA ASP A 330 22.40 10.92 9.52
C ASP A 330 21.78 9.77 10.30
N ASN A 331 22.63 8.99 10.95
CA ASN A 331 22.15 8.00 11.91
C ASN A 331 21.47 8.70 13.08
N PRO A 332 20.35 8.17 13.57
CA PRO A 332 19.78 8.65 14.83
C PRO A 332 20.74 8.39 15.98
N GLU A 333 20.82 9.33 16.92
CA GLU A 333 21.56 9.12 18.15
C GLU A 333 20.90 8.00 18.98
N PRO A 334 21.66 7.21 19.77
CA PRO A 334 21.09 6.12 20.56
C PRO A 334 19.93 6.52 21.46
N ASP A 335 19.95 7.73 21.99
CA ASP A 335 18.87 8.26 22.83
C ASP A 335 17.64 8.68 22.01
N GLU A 336 17.82 9.02 20.75
CA GLU A 336 16.69 9.32 19.85
C GLU A 336 15.91 8.03 19.54
N VAL A 337 16.59 6.94 19.17
CA VAL A 337 15.94 5.64 18.93
C VAL A 337 15.17 5.18 20.16
N ARG A 338 15.75 5.32 21.36
CA ARG A 338 15.09 4.97 22.62
C ARG A 338 13.84 5.82 22.90
N ARG A 339 13.85 7.10 22.51
CA ARG A 339 12.67 7.99 22.69
C ARG A 339 11.58 7.74 21.65
N MET A 340 11.91 7.14 20.51
CA MET A 340 10.98 6.78 19.46
C MET A 340 10.26 5.46 19.73
N ALA A 341 10.90 4.53 20.46
CA ALA A 341 10.34 3.24 20.83
C ALA A 341 9.40 3.35 22.04
#